data_4954255bc6f662bfc7d0c16ff70ae7ce
#
_entry.id   4954255bc6f662bfc7d0c16ff70ae7ce
#
_cell.length_a   1.000
_cell.length_b   1.000
_cell.length_c   1.000
_cell.angle_alpha   90.00
_cell.angle_beta   90.00
_cell.angle_gamma   90.00
#
_symmetry.space_group_name_H-M   'P 1'
#
loop_
_entity.id
_entity.type
_entity.pdbx_description
1 polymer ?
#
loop_
_entity_poly.entity_id
_entity_poly.type
_entity_poly.pdbx_seq_one_letter_code
_entity_poly.pdbx_strand_id
1 'polypeptide(L)'
;MSLVGQIAELQNLKTYKELSWEGSFEDYLELVRKNPHVTRNAYQRLYDMVLSHGVEEYIDNKKKLTRYKFFRDESHGGRDAVFGLDVPLMRLMNVLKSAAQGYGTERRIILLHGPVGSAKSTIARQLKKGLEEYSRTADGALYTYYWTLPGALSELAGGVETFPSPMHDEPLRLIPRDWREQTISRIKLGTDDFKVKVDGDVNPACRLIFKELMRHYEGHFEKVMSHVRVKRLVLSEQDRIGIGTFQPKDEKNQDSTELTGDINYRKIATFGSDSDPRAFNFDGEFNIANRGILEFVEILKLDVAFLYDLLGATQERKIKPKKFAQTDIDEVILGHTNEAEYKKLLNNEFMEALRDRTVKVDIPYITKVSEEVKIYTKDFTSSKVGKHVAPHTLYVAALWAVLTRLEDPKKHSLSLIQKAKLYDGKTLPGFTQDNIKELRKEANREGLDGISPRYIQDKIANALVSDKADGAINPFMVLNELESGLRSHS
;
A
#
# COMPACT_ATOMS: atom_id res chain seq x y z
N MET A 1 31.71 -22.60 20.76
CA MET A 1 31.14 -21.26 20.46
C MET A 1 30.13 -20.91 21.52
N SER A 2 30.03 -19.65 21.91
CA SER A 2 28.92 -19.18 22.77
C SER A 2 27.61 -19.23 22.00
N LEU A 3 26.45 -19.28 22.70
CA LEU A 3 25.15 -19.22 22.06
C LEU A 3 24.98 -17.92 21.24
N VAL A 4 25.52 -16.81 21.72
CA VAL A 4 25.55 -15.52 21.00
C VAL A 4 26.40 -15.63 19.73
N GLY A 5 27.52 -16.37 19.76
CA GLY A 5 28.36 -16.64 18.58
C GLY A 5 27.61 -17.40 17.47
N GLN A 6 26.80 -18.38 17.86
CA GLN A 6 25.97 -19.14 16.88
C GLN A 6 24.88 -18.25 16.25
N ILE A 7 24.30 -17.32 17.02
CA ILE A 7 23.37 -16.35 16.48
C ILE A 7 24.08 -15.35 15.53
N ALA A 8 25.29 -14.94 15.88
CA ALA A 8 26.09 -14.00 15.08
C ALA A 8 26.49 -14.59 13.70
N GLU A 9 26.59 -15.91 13.56
CA GLU A 9 26.83 -16.58 12.26
C GLU A 9 25.71 -16.34 11.25
N LEU A 10 24.49 -16.06 11.73
CA LEU A 10 23.34 -15.72 10.86
C LEU A 10 23.40 -14.25 10.37
N GLN A 11 24.30 -13.44 10.95
CA GLN A 11 24.40 -12.03 10.61
C GLN A 11 25.15 -11.86 9.27
N ASN A 12 24.49 -11.18 8.32
CA ASN A 12 25.13 -10.76 7.08
C ASN A 12 25.73 -9.36 7.25
N LEU A 13 27.02 -9.27 7.55
CA LEU A 13 27.73 -8.01 7.74
C LEU A 13 27.76 -7.12 6.48
N LYS A 14 27.72 -7.71 5.28
CA LYS A 14 27.65 -6.96 4.03
C LYS A 14 26.31 -6.24 3.92
N THR A 15 25.22 -6.95 4.14
CA THR A 15 23.88 -6.35 4.16
C THR A 15 23.76 -5.24 5.21
N TYR A 16 24.32 -5.47 6.41
CA TYR A 16 24.32 -4.44 7.45
C TYR A 16 25.04 -3.16 6.99
N LYS A 17 26.21 -3.27 6.37
CA LYS A 17 26.97 -2.12 5.85
C LYS A 17 26.21 -1.39 4.74
N GLU A 18 25.55 -2.12 3.85
CA GLU A 18 24.73 -1.54 2.77
C GLU A 18 23.52 -0.77 3.33
N LEU A 19 22.84 -1.31 4.35
CA LEU A 19 21.71 -0.67 5.02
C LEU A 19 22.12 0.51 5.92
N SER A 20 23.37 0.52 6.38
CA SER A 20 23.94 1.59 7.23
C SER A 20 24.77 2.58 6.42
N TRP A 21 24.61 2.65 5.08
CA TRP A 21 25.37 3.55 4.25
C TRP A 21 25.14 5.03 4.64
N GLU A 22 26.22 5.75 4.73
CA GLU A 22 26.24 7.18 5.02
C GLU A 22 27.37 7.86 4.25
N GLY A 23 27.12 9.08 3.74
CA GLY A 23 28.09 9.84 2.98
C GLY A 23 27.79 11.34 2.98
N SER A 24 28.63 12.10 2.31
CA SER A 24 28.40 13.52 2.02
C SER A 24 27.28 13.69 0.97
N PHE A 25 26.84 14.93 0.76
CA PHE A 25 25.93 15.24 -0.34
C PHE A 25 26.57 14.95 -1.70
N GLU A 26 27.88 15.15 -1.85
CA GLU A 26 28.62 14.81 -3.09
C GLU A 26 28.67 13.31 -3.32
N ASP A 27 28.95 12.51 -2.29
CA ASP A 27 28.89 11.03 -2.37
C ASP A 27 27.53 10.54 -2.84
N TYR A 28 26.47 11.21 -2.38
CA TYR A 28 25.11 10.91 -2.82
C TYR A 28 24.88 11.27 -4.30
N LEU A 29 25.35 12.39 -4.78
CA LEU A 29 25.25 12.75 -6.20
C LEU A 29 25.96 11.72 -7.09
N GLU A 30 27.16 11.26 -6.68
CA GLU A 30 27.86 10.19 -7.40
C GLU A 30 27.10 8.86 -7.36
N LEU A 31 26.44 8.57 -6.24
CA LEU A 31 25.58 7.39 -6.11
C LEU A 31 24.37 7.47 -7.07
N VAL A 32 23.70 8.61 -7.13
CA VAL A 32 22.58 8.86 -8.07
C VAL A 32 23.05 8.75 -9.52
N ARG A 33 24.24 9.24 -9.84
CA ARG A 33 24.82 9.13 -11.18
C ARG A 33 25.05 7.67 -11.59
N LYS A 34 25.44 6.80 -10.66
CA LYS A 34 25.61 5.36 -10.88
C LYS A 34 24.30 4.60 -10.92
N ASN A 35 23.36 4.97 -10.07
CA ASN A 35 22.04 4.35 -9.94
C ASN A 35 20.95 5.41 -9.75
N PRO A 36 20.42 6.00 -10.81
CA PRO A 36 19.40 7.04 -10.71
C PRO A 36 18.07 6.52 -10.15
N HIS A 37 17.84 5.22 -10.15
CA HIS A 37 16.63 4.60 -9.61
C HIS A 37 16.45 4.82 -8.10
N VAL A 38 17.49 5.19 -7.36
CA VAL A 38 17.37 5.54 -5.93
C VAL A 38 16.50 6.78 -5.69
N THR A 39 16.33 7.63 -6.73
CA THR A 39 15.52 8.86 -6.68
C THR A 39 14.05 8.63 -7.01
N ARG A 40 13.61 7.38 -7.21
CA ARG A 40 12.21 7.05 -7.49
C ARG A 40 11.27 7.69 -6.48
N ASN A 41 10.15 8.22 -6.99
CA ASN A 41 9.05 8.63 -6.12
C ASN A 41 8.30 7.40 -5.56
N ALA A 42 7.35 7.65 -4.66
CA ALA A 42 6.61 6.59 -3.99
C ALA A 42 5.85 5.67 -4.97
N TYR A 43 5.20 6.22 -6.00
CA TYR A 43 4.47 5.43 -7.01
C TYR A 43 5.40 4.58 -7.87
N GLN A 44 6.53 5.14 -8.32
CA GLN A 44 7.54 4.41 -9.09
C GLN A 44 8.10 3.24 -8.28
N ARG A 45 8.45 3.50 -7.01
CA ARG A 45 9.00 2.45 -6.13
C ARG A 45 7.99 1.35 -5.87
N LEU A 46 6.73 1.68 -5.60
CA LEU A 46 5.68 0.69 -5.35
C LEU A 46 5.39 -0.13 -6.61
N TYR A 47 5.34 0.48 -7.78
CA TYR A 47 5.13 -0.22 -9.05
C TYR A 47 6.28 -1.18 -9.36
N ASP A 48 7.52 -0.71 -9.27
CA ASP A 48 8.71 -1.51 -9.54
C ASP A 48 8.87 -2.65 -8.52
N MET A 49 8.52 -2.41 -7.26
CA MET A 49 8.49 -3.45 -6.22
C MET A 49 7.59 -4.63 -6.64
N VAL A 50 6.38 -4.38 -7.09
CA VAL A 50 5.49 -5.46 -7.53
C VAL A 50 6.06 -6.19 -8.75
N LEU A 51 6.65 -5.46 -9.71
CA LEU A 51 7.26 -6.04 -10.90
C LEU A 51 8.52 -6.85 -10.61
N SER A 52 9.29 -6.50 -9.60
CA SER A 52 10.54 -7.20 -9.23
C SER A 52 10.33 -8.67 -8.86
N HIS A 53 9.12 -9.05 -8.44
CA HIS A 53 8.74 -10.44 -8.17
C HIS A 53 8.40 -11.23 -9.45
N GLY A 54 8.32 -10.55 -10.60
CA GLY A 54 8.00 -11.14 -11.89
C GLY A 54 6.51 -11.22 -12.19
N VAL A 55 6.26 -11.43 -13.47
CA VAL A 55 4.90 -11.54 -14.04
C VAL A 55 4.76 -12.81 -14.85
N GLU A 56 3.54 -13.31 -14.97
CA GLU A 56 3.17 -14.47 -15.75
C GLU A 56 2.01 -14.08 -16.67
N GLU A 57 2.18 -14.26 -17.98
CA GLU A 57 1.12 -14.01 -18.94
C GLU A 57 0.41 -15.33 -19.30
N TYR A 58 -0.89 -15.31 -19.33
CA TYR A 58 -1.70 -16.47 -19.70
C TYR A 58 -2.98 -16.03 -20.42
N ILE A 59 -3.65 -17.00 -21.06
CA ILE A 59 -4.89 -16.73 -21.79
C ILE A 59 -6.06 -17.36 -21.01
N ASP A 60 -7.05 -16.55 -20.65
CA ASP A 60 -8.32 -17.00 -20.07
C ASP A 60 -9.48 -16.51 -20.96
N ASN A 61 -10.26 -17.43 -21.50
CA ASN A 61 -11.40 -17.15 -22.38
C ASN A 61 -11.06 -16.19 -23.54
N LYS A 62 -10.01 -16.49 -24.30
CA LYS A 62 -9.45 -15.65 -25.40
C LYS A 62 -8.96 -14.26 -24.95
N LYS A 63 -8.82 -14.00 -23.68
CA LYS A 63 -8.29 -12.74 -23.14
C LYS A 63 -6.90 -12.99 -22.57
N LYS A 64 -5.91 -12.19 -23.02
CA LYS A 64 -4.59 -12.20 -22.43
C LYS A 64 -4.66 -11.51 -21.05
N LEU A 65 -4.25 -12.22 -20.02
CA LEU A 65 -4.20 -11.75 -18.65
C LEU A 65 -2.75 -11.80 -18.16
N THR A 66 -2.43 -10.89 -17.27
CA THR A 66 -1.15 -10.82 -16.57
C THR A 66 -1.37 -11.13 -15.09
N ARG A 67 -0.64 -12.08 -14.58
CA ARG A 67 -0.61 -12.43 -13.16
C ARG A 67 0.69 -11.91 -12.56
N TYR A 68 0.58 -11.13 -11.50
CA TYR A 68 1.72 -10.62 -10.77
C TYR A 68 2.08 -11.59 -9.64
N LYS A 69 3.28 -12.18 -9.70
CA LYS A 69 3.71 -13.21 -8.73
C LYS A 69 3.80 -12.66 -7.31
N PHE A 70 4.03 -11.37 -7.14
CA PHE A 70 4.00 -10.67 -5.86
C PHE A 70 2.78 -11.05 -5.00
N PHE A 71 1.58 -11.06 -5.60
CA PHE A 71 0.36 -11.36 -4.86
C PHE A 71 0.16 -12.84 -4.50
N ARG A 72 1.05 -13.72 -4.93
CA ARG A 72 1.09 -15.13 -4.47
C ARG A 72 1.76 -15.31 -3.12
N ASP A 73 2.51 -14.29 -2.66
CA ASP A 73 3.20 -14.28 -1.36
C ASP A 73 4.12 -15.50 -1.15
N GLU A 74 4.80 -15.93 -2.22
CA GLU A 74 5.64 -17.14 -2.19
C GLU A 74 6.80 -17.01 -1.17
N SER A 75 7.34 -15.81 -0.99
CA SER A 75 8.40 -15.52 -0.01
C SER A 75 8.00 -15.79 1.44
N HIS A 76 6.69 -15.76 1.75
CA HIS A 76 6.15 -16.01 3.10
C HIS A 76 5.27 -17.28 3.15
N GLY A 77 5.54 -18.23 2.24
CA GLY A 77 4.77 -19.48 2.18
C GLY A 77 3.31 -19.33 1.80
N GLY A 78 2.95 -18.24 1.11
CA GLY A 78 1.59 -17.99 0.64
C GLY A 78 0.60 -17.58 1.73
N ARG A 79 1.07 -17.12 2.90
CA ARG A 79 0.22 -16.76 4.03
C ARG A 79 -0.84 -15.71 3.67
N ASP A 80 -0.43 -14.68 2.93
CA ASP A 80 -1.28 -13.59 2.46
C ASP A 80 -1.63 -13.72 0.97
N ALA A 81 -1.45 -14.90 0.37
CA ALA A 81 -1.72 -15.12 -1.05
C ALA A 81 -3.15 -14.71 -1.46
N VAL A 82 -3.23 -13.96 -2.55
CA VAL A 82 -4.49 -13.53 -3.18
C VAL A 82 -4.73 -14.36 -4.43
N PHE A 83 -5.89 -15.02 -4.49
CA PHE A 83 -6.26 -15.93 -5.57
C PHE A 83 -7.42 -15.37 -6.41
N GLY A 84 -7.48 -15.72 -7.69
CA GLY A 84 -8.62 -15.48 -8.57
C GLY A 84 -8.98 -14.02 -8.86
N LEU A 85 -8.16 -13.06 -8.45
CA LEU A 85 -8.36 -11.61 -8.61
C LEU A 85 -7.43 -10.99 -9.66
N ASP A 86 -6.96 -11.77 -10.64
CA ASP A 86 -5.99 -11.29 -11.64
C ASP A 86 -6.48 -10.03 -12.39
N VAL A 87 -7.76 -9.96 -12.76
CA VAL A 87 -8.33 -8.79 -13.46
C VAL A 87 -8.38 -7.53 -12.57
N PRO A 88 -8.91 -7.59 -11.34
CA PRO A 88 -8.78 -6.50 -10.37
C PRO A 88 -7.34 -6.04 -10.13
N LEU A 89 -6.42 -6.98 -9.94
CA LEU A 89 -5.00 -6.68 -9.73
C LEU A 89 -4.35 -6.05 -10.96
N MET A 90 -4.68 -6.48 -12.17
CA MET A 90 -4.25 -5.80 -13.40
C MET A 90 -4.74 -4.35 -13.45
N ARG A 91 -5.99 -4.07 -13.04
CA ARG A 91 -6.52 -2.70 -12.96
C ARG A 91 -5.73 -1.88 -11.94
N LEU A 92 -5.48 -2.42 -10.76
CA LEU A 92 -4.65 -1.76 -9.74
C LEU A 92 -3.25 -1.44 -10.29
N MET A 93 -2.60 -2.41 -10.94
CA MET A 93 -1.27 -2.21 -11.51
C MET A 93 -1.26 -1.21 -12.67
N ASN A 94 -2.32 -1.12 -13.47
CA ASN A 94 -2.45 -0.09 -14.51
C ASN A 94 -2.58 1.32 -13.89
N VAL A 95 -3.30 1.46 -12.77
CA VAL A 95 -3.38 2.72 -12.00
C VAL A 95 -2.00 3.11 -11.47
N LEU A 96 -1.30 2.17 -10.82
CA LEU A 96 0.06 2.40 -10.31
C LEU A 96 1.05 2.75 -11.43
N LYS A 97 0.98 2.06 -12.57
CA LYS A 97 1.81 2.35 -13.75
C LYS A 97 1.57 3.76 -14.27
N SER A 98 0.31 4.16 -14.43
CA SER A 98 -0.07 5.50 -14.88
C SER A 98 0.46 6.58 -13.92
N ALA A 99 0.35 6.35 -12.61
CA ALA A 99 0.85 7.24 -11.59
C ALA A 99 2.40 7.31 -11.56
N ALA A 100 3.07 6.17 -11.72
CA ALA A 100 4.53 6.10 -11.80
C ALA A 100 5.09 6.87 -13.01
N GLN A 101 4.33 6.93 -14.11
CA GLN A 101 4.67 7.67 -15.33
C GLN A 101 4.26 9.15 -15.27
N GLY A 102 3.56 9.59 -14.22
CA GLY A 102 3.15 10.99 -14.06
C GLY A 102 2.01 11.43 -14.99
N TYR A 103 1.10 10.51 -15.36
CA TYR A 103 -0.04 10.80 -16.25
C TYR A 103 -1.25 11.38 -15.52
N GLY A 104 -1.07 11.89 -14.30
CA GLY A 104 -2.12 12.55 -13.51
C GLY A 104 -2.80 11.66 -12.47
N THR A 105 -2.62 10.34 -12.54
CA THR A 105 -3.22 9.40 -11.59
C THR A 105 -2.55 9.47 -10.21
N GLU A 106 -1.32 9.96 -10.15
CA GLU A 106 -0.59 10.22 -8.89
C GLU A 106 -1.25 11.29 -8.00
N ARG A 107 -2.21 12.01 -8.54
CA ARG A 107 -3.01 13.03 -7.84
C ARG A 107 -4.37 12.50 -7.38
N ARG A 108 -4.52 11.19 -7.30
CA ARG A 108 -5.79 10.55 -6.95
C ARG A 108 -5.59 9.51 -5.86
N ILE A 109 -6.65 9.31 -5.07
CA ILE A 109 -6.74 8.22 -4.11
C ILE A 109 -7.04 6.93 -4.85
N ILE A 110 -6.31 5.87 -4.58
CA ILE A 110 -6.64 4.53 -5.03
C ILE A 110 -7.66 3.95 -4.06
N LEU A 111 -8.89 3.74 -4.51
CA LEU A 111 -9.97 3.24 -3.66
C LEU A 111 -10.27 1.76 -3.96
N LEU A 112 -9.86 0.88 -3.05
CA LEU A 112 -10.22 -0.54 -3.11
C LEU A 112 -11.66 -0.71 -2.62
N HIS A 113 -12.56 -1.01 -3.54
CA HIS A 113 -13.97 -1.17 -3.28
C HIS A 113 -14.39 -2.64 -3.37
N GLY A 114 -15.22 -3.12 -2.46
CA GLY A 114 -15.76 -4.47 -2.51
C GLY A 114 -16.32 -4.93 -1.17
N PRO A 115 -16.97 -6.10 -1.13
CA PRO A 115 -17.62 -6.61 0.07
C PRO A 115 -16.62 -6.90 1.19
N VAL A 116 -17.13 -7.08 2.41
CA VAL A 116 -16.30 -7.41 3.57
C VAL A 116 -15.68 -8.80 3.38
N GLY A 117 -14.35 -8.90 3.56
CA GLY A 117 -13.62 -10.16 3.36
C GLY A 117 -13.23 -10.47 1.91
N SER A 118 -13.29 -9.49 0.99
CA SER A 118 -12.86 -9.65 -0.41
C SER A 118 -11.37 -9.41 -0.66
N ALA A 119 -10.51 -9.60 0.33
CA ALA A 119 -9.04 -9.45 0.28
C ALA A 119 -8.51 -8.01 0.16
N LYS A 120 -9.32 -6.94 0.28
CA LYS A 120 -8.84 -5.54 0.21
C LYS A 120 -7.71 -5.26 1.20
N SER A 121 -7.92 -5.54 2.49
CA SER A 121 -6.92 -5.34 3.53
C SER A 121 -5.71 -6.28 3.39
N THR A 122 -5.88 -7.44 2.77
CA THR A 122 -4.76 -8.35 2.45
C THR A 122 -3.87 -7.74 1.36
N ILE A 123 -4.47 -7.18 0.30
CA ILE A 123 -3.74 -6.49 -0.77
C ILE A 123 -2.96 -5.29 -0.19
N ALA A 124 -3.61 -4.45 0.63
CA ALA A 124 -2.93 -3.30 1.25
C ALA A 124 -1.78 -3.74 2.17
N ARG A 125 -1.99 -4.76 3.00
CA ARG A 125 -0.94 -5.31 3.87
C ARG A 125 0.22 -5.88 3.06
N GLN A 126 -0.03 -6.60 1.96
CA GLN A 126 1.03 -7.07 1.07
C GLN A 126 1.81 -5.90 0.47
N LEU A 127 1.13 -4.85 -0.03
CA LEU A 127 1.81 -3.68 -0.60
C LEU A 127 2.70 -2.98 0.43
N LYS A 128 2.23 -2.80 1.67
CA LYS A 128 3.03 -2.21 2.75
C LYS A 128 4.25 -3.06 3.08
N LYS A 129 4.04 -4.35 3.33
CA LYS A 129 5.10 -5.29 3.67
C LYS A 129 6.12 -5.45 2.54
N GLY A 130 5.64 -5.58 1.29
CA GLY A 130 6.50 -5.66 0.12
C GLY A 130 7.35 -4.41 -0.06
N LEU A 131 6.79 -3.23 0.20
CA LEU A 131 7.53 -1.97 0.12
C LEU A 131 8.60 -1.87 1.22
N GLU A 132 8.31 -2.32 2.44
CA GLU A 132 9.27 -2.42 3.53
C GLU A 132 10.43 -3.34 3.15
N GLU A 133 10.15 -4.54 2.67
CA GLU A 133 11.16 -5.52 2.25
C GLU A 133 11.97 -5.02 1.04
N TYR A 134 11.30 -4.46 0.05
CA TYR A 134 11.96 -3.91 -1.13
C TYR A 134 12.91 -2.77 -0.79
N SER A 135 12.56 -1.91 0.18
CA SER A 135 13.43 -0.82 0.64
C SER A 135 14.78 -1.31 1.20
N ARG A 136 14.86 -2.58 1.62
CA ARG A 136 16.08 -3.23 2.12
C ARG A 136 16.96 -3.77 1.00
N THR A 137 16.42 -3.95 -0.19
CA THR A 137 17.18 -4.43 -1.35
C THR A 137 18.01 -3.31 -1.99
N ALA A 138 19.00 -3.69 -2.81
CA ALA A 138 19.78 -2.73 -3.58
C ALA A 138 18.90 -1.96 -4.59
N ASP A 139 17.96 -2.66 -5.24
CA ASP A 139 17.06 -2.07 -6.24
C ASP A 139 16.05 -1.11 -5.62
N GLY A 140 15.54 -1.43 -4.44
CA GLY A 140 14.59 -0.59 -3.71
C GLY A 140 15.22 0.53 -2.89
N ALA A 141 16.51 0.74 -3.02
CA ALA A 141 17.28 1.70 -2.26
C ALA A 141 16.70 3.12 -2.29
N LEU A 142 16.61 3.76 -1.14
CA LEU A 142 16.25 5.16 -1.01
C LEU A 142 17.05 5.81 0.12
N TYR A 143 17.14 7.13 0.10
CA TYR A 143 18.01 7.89 0.98
C TYR A 143 17.29 9.09 1.55
N THR A 144 17.76 9.54 2.72
CA THR A 144 17.38 10.77 3.38
C THR A 144 18.63 11.47 3.90
N TYR A 145 18.47 12.63 4.53
CA TYR A 145 19.60 13.40 5.03
C TYR A 145 19.35 13.94 6.44
N TYR A 146 20.42 14.40 7.06
CA TYR A 146 20.40 15.18 8.27
C TYR A 146 21.44 16.30 8.21
N TRP A 147 21.20 17.33 8.99
CA TRP A 147 22.12 18.46 9.17
C TRP A 147 23.11 18.18 10.29
N THR A 148 24.37 18.55 10.07
CA THR A 148 25.42 18.60 11.11
C THR A 148 25.72 20.06 11.42
N LEU A 149 25.45 20.47 12.64
CA LEU A 149 25.45 21.86 13.07
C LEU A 149 26.40 22.05 14.28
N PRO A 150 27.74 22.04 14.09
CA PRO A 150 28.69 22.09 15.19
C PRO A 150 28.74 23.46 15.85
N GLY A 151 29.01 23.48 17.14
CA GLY A 151 29.24 24.70 17.94
C GLY A 151 28.02 25.63 17.96
N ALA A 152 28.20 26.89 17.67
CA ALA A 152 27.15 27.91 17.71
C ALA A 152 26.02 27.64 16.70
N LEU A 153 26.27 26.92 15.61
CA LEU A 153 25.23 26.55 14.64
C LEU A 153 24.19 25.58 15.21
N SER A 154 24.50 24.87 16.30
CA SER A 154 23.56 23.98 16.97
C SER A 154 22.29 24.68 17.46
N GLU A 155 22.36 25.98 17.72
CA GLU A 155 21.19 26.77 18.10
C GLU A 155 20.12 26.81 17.02
N LEU A 156 20.49 26.63 15.75
CA LEU A 156 19.55 26.49 14.65
C LEU A 156 18.66 25.25 14.81
N ALA A 157 19.11 24.26 15.56
CA ALA A 157 18.39 23.02 15.84
C ALA A 157 17.99 22.87 17.33
N GLY A 158 17.96 23.98 18.07
CA GLY A 158 17.62 23.98 19.51
C GLY A 158 18.70 23.40 20.41
N GLY A 159 19.98 23.61 20.06
CA GLY A 159 21.15 23.18 20.83
C GLY A 159 21.62 21.75 20.52
N VAL A 160 21.09 21.09 19.51
CA VAL A 160 21.56 19.77 19.07
C VAL A 160 22.45 19.87 17.83
N GLU A 161 23.54 19.10 17.81
CA GLU A 161 24.50 19.15 16.69
C GLU A 161 24.01 18.38 15.44
N THR A 162 23.01 17.56 15.58
CA THR A 162 22.46 16.79 14.46
C THR A 162 20.95 16.98 14.36
N PHE A 163 20.47 17.35 13.17
CA PHE A 163 19.04 17.54 12.92
C PHE A 163 18.61 16.69 11.72
N PRO A 164 17.98 15.52 11.93
CA PRO A 164 17.49 14.70 10.85
C PRO A 164 16.29 15.36 10.16
N SER A 165 16.15 15.14 8.84
CA SER A 165 14.93 15.53 8.12
C SER A 165 13.73 14.79 8.71
N PRO A 166 12.78 15.49 9.36
CA PRO A 166 11.69 14.84 10.07
C PRO A 166 10.70 14.10 9.14
N MET A 167 10.70 14.45 7.87
CA MET A 167 9.87 13.81 6.84
C MET A 167 10.66 12.90 5.91
N HIS A 168 11.91 12.62 6.23
CA HIS A 168 12.78 11.78 5.40
C HIS A 168 12.86 12.22 3.93
N ASP A 169 12.93 13.55 3.71
CA ASP A 169 12.94 14.13 2.36
C ASP A 169 14.06 13.56 1.49
N GLU A 170 13.80 13.54 0.19
CA GLU A 170 14.76 13.23 -0.85
C GLU A 170 15.92 14.26 -0.85
N PRO A 171 17.19 13.83 -0.74
CA PRO A 171 18.31 14.77 -0.64
C PRO A 171 18.43 15.74 -1.82
N LEU A 172 18.02 15.38 -3.03
CA LEU A 172 18.02 16.31 -4.18
C LEU A 172 17.05 17.49 -4.01
N ARG A 173 16.10 17.43 -3.06
CA ARG A 173 15.25 18.57 -2.72
C ARG A 173 16.04 19.72 -2.08
N LEU A 174 17.26 19.46 -1.59
CA LEU A 174 18.18 20.50 -1.10
C LEU A 174 18.72 21.41 -2.20
N ILE A 175 18.70 20.94 -3.46
CA ILE A 175 18.98 21.80 -4.61
C ILE A 175 17.78 22.71 -4.80
N PRO A 176 17.96 24.07 -4.78
CA PRO A 176 16.87 25.00 -5.00
C PRO A 176 16.07 24.69 -6.25
N ARG A 177 14.73 24.82 -6.15
CA ARG A 177 13.81 24.40 -7.21
C ARG A 177 14.15 25.01 -8.58
N ASP A 178 14.52 26.30 -8.58
CA ASP A 178 14.84 27.04 -9.79
C ASP A 178 16.11 26.54 -10.49
N TRP A 179 17.00 25.89 -9.76
CA TRP A 179 18.26 25.35 -10.31
C TRP A 179 18.16 23.85 -10.61
N ARG A 180 17.21 23.15 -10.02
CA ARG A 180 17.18 21.68 -9.93
C ARG A 180 17.21 21.01 -11.31
N GLU A 181 16.32 21.37 -12.24
CA GLU A 181 16.30 20.79 -13.58
C GLU A 181 17.58 21.05 -14.34
N GLN A 182 18.07 22.28 -14.29
CA GLN A 182 19.32 22.68 -14.91
C GLN A 182 20.52 21.92 -14.33
N THR A 183 20.55 21.75 -13.00
CA THR A 183 21.59 21.01 -12.31
C THR A 183 21.56 19.54 -12.67
N ILE A 184 20.40 18.89 -12.59
CA ILE A 184 20.23 17.47 -12.96
C ILE A 184 20.73 17.21 -14.37
N SER A 185 20.37 18.08 -15.32
CA SER A 185 20.83 17.99 -16.70
C SER A 185 22.34 18.22 -16.84
N ARG A 186 22.87 19.26 -16.20
CA ARG A 186 24.29 19.64 -16.28
C ARG A 186 25.24 18.58 -15.74
N ILE A 187 24.91 17.98 -14.59
CA ILE A 187 25.74 16.93 -13.96
C ILE A 187 25.35 15.53 -14.44
N LYS A 188 24.43 15.42 -15.42
CA LYS A 188 23.99 14.18 -16.05
C LYS A 188 23.51 13.14 -15.03
N LEU A 189 22.61 13.54 -14.14
CA LEU A 189 21.88 12.58 -13.32
C LEU A 189 20.75 11.97 -14.15
N GLY A 190 20.70 10.64 -14.18
CA GLY A 190 19.72 9.90 -14.97
C GLY A 190 20.36 9.17 -16.15
N THR A 191 19.55 8.33 -16.78
CA THR A 191 19.89 7.51 -17.96
C THR A 191 18.84 7.74 -19.05
N ASP A 192 19.06 7.19 -20.24
CA ASP A 192 18.06 7.23 -21.33
C ASP A 192 16.75 6.52 -20.91
N ASP A 193 16.86 5.47 -20.08
CA ASP A 193 15.71 4.69 -19.60
C ASP A 193 15.04 5.29 -18.35
N PHE A 194 15.76 6.10 -17.57
CA PHE A 194 15.24 6.69 -16.34
C PHE A 194 15.64 8.17 -16.19
N LYS A 195 14.65 9.06 -16.31
CA LYS A 195 14.84 10.49 -16.08
C LYS A 195 14.63 10.82 -14.62
N VAL A 196 15.66 11.37 -13.98
CA VAL A 196 15.57 11.87 -12.61
C VAL A 196 14.64 13.08 -12.58
N LYS A 197 13.55 12.96 -11.84
CA LYS A 197 12.60 14.05 -11.60
C LYS A 197 12.26 14.09 -10.11
N VAL A 198 12.61 15.19 -9.46
CA VAL A 198 12.35 15.40 -8.04
C VAL A 198 11.49 16.64 -7.86
N ASP A 199 10.24 16.43 -7.51
CA ASP A 199 9.27 17.49 -7.27
C ASP A 199 9.23 17.88 -5.78
N GLY A 200 8.70 19.07 -5.51
CA GLY A 200 8.51 19.58 -4.14
C GLY A 200 9.77 20.20 -3.55
N ASP A 201 9.60 20.74 -2.35
CA ASP A 201 10.67 21.37 -1.56
C ASP A 201 10.93 20.55 -0.29
N VAL A 202 12.03 20.84 0.38
CA VAL A 202 12.32 20.29 1.71
C VAL A 202 11.28 20.76 2.73
N ASN A 203 11.03 19.97 3.76
CA ASN A 203 10.10 20.33 4.82
C ASN A 203 10.42 21.71 5.44
N PRO A 204 9.44 22.38 6.04
CA PRO A 204 9.61 23.77 6.54
C PRO A 204 10.73 23.94 7.56
N ALA A 205 10.98 22.96 8.44
CA ALA A 205 12.04 23.03 9.44
C ALA A 205 13.44 23.01 8.77
N CYS A 206 13.66 22.06 7.87
CA CYS A 206 14.90 21.99 7.09
C CYS A 206 15.09 23.20 6.16
N ARG A 207 13.99 23.73 5.60
CA ARG A 207 14.03 24.93 4.77
C ARG A 207 14.47 26.18 5.57
N LEU A 208 14.04 26.28 6.82
CA LEU A 208 14.51 27.35 7.70
C LEU A 208 16.01 27.21 7.98
N ILE A 209 16.49 26.03 8.36
CA ILE A 209 17.92 25.75 8.61
C ILE A 209 18.74 26.09 7.35
N PHE A 210 18.29 25.63 6.18
CA PHE A 210 18.95 25.94 4.90
C PHE A 210 19.08 27.46 4.67
N LYS A 211 18.01 28.23 4.88
CA LYS A 211 18.02 29.69 4.71
C LYS A 211 18.99 30.39 5.69
N GLU A 212 19.00 29.96 6.94
CA GLU A 212 19.92 30.55 7.93
C GLU A 212 21.38 30.21 7.61
N LEU A 213 21.68 28.98 7.18
CA LEU A 213 23.04 28.64 6.74
C LEU A 213 23.43 29.38 5.47
N MET A 214 22.52 29.58 4.50
CA MET A 214 22.80 30.42 3.32
C MET A 214 23.10 31.86 3.70
N ARG A 215 22.42 32.42 4.71
CA ARG A 215 22.70 33.74 5.24
C ARG A 215 24.07 33.79 5.96
N HIS A 216 24.34 32.79 6.79
CA HIS A 216 25.60 32.68 7.53
C HIS A 216 26.82 32.58 6.60
N TYR A 217 26.69 31.87 5.50
CA TYR A 217 27.75 31.67 4.50
C TYR A 217 27.63 32.62 3.30
N GLU A 218 26.88 33.70 3.39
CA GLU A 218 26.78 34.75 2.35
C GLU A 218 26.44 34.18 0.95
N GLY A 219 25.58 33.15 0.89
CA GLY A 219 25.14 32.52 -0.34
C GLY A 219 26.04 31.39 -0.90
N HIS A 220 27.13 31.04 -0.19
CA HIS A 220 28.03 29.96 -0.62
C HIS A 220 27.40 28.58 -0.43
N PHE A 221 26.71 28.06 -1.48
CA PHE A 221 25.99 26.79 -1.47
C PHE A 221 26.88 25.60 -1.05
N GLU A 222 28.12 25.52 -1.55
CA GLU A 222 29.06 24.46 -1.22
C GLU A 222 29.32 24.34 0.28
N LYS A 223 29.51 25.50 0.97
CA LYS A 223 29.70 25.56 2.41
C LYS A 223 28.46 25.08 3.16
N VAL A 224 27.25 25.40 2.67
CA VAL A 224 26.01 24.92 3.26
C VAL A 224 25.88 23.41 3.09
N MET A 225 26.21 22.88 1.93
CA MET A 225 26.14 21.43 1.67
C MET A 225 27.17 20.61 2.46
N SER A 226 28.28 21.22 2.92
CA SER A 226 29.22 20.53 3.80
C SER A 226 28.61 20.15 5.17
N HIS A 227 27.50 20.80 5.54
CA HIS A 227 26.71 20.47 6.74
C HIS A 227 25.69 19.36 6.52
N VAL A 228 25.57 18.83 5.31
CA VAL A 228 24.61 17.77 4.97
C VAL A 228 25.30 16.41 4.99
N ARG A 229 24.72 15.47 5.72
CA ARG A 229 25.07 14.06 5.64
C ARG A 229 23.86 13.30 5.12
N VAL A 230 24.08 12.45 4.13
CA VAL A 230 23.07 11.59 3.52
C VAL A 230 23.21 10.18 4.06
N LYS A 231 22.09 9.55 4.41
CA LYS A 231 22.07 8.18 4.91
C LYS A 231 21.02 7.36 4.21
N ARG A 232 21.24 6.05 4.19
CA ARG A 232 20.25 5.08 3.73
C ARG A 232 18.98 5.19 4.56
N LEU A 233 17.83 5.18 3.87
CA LEU A 233 16.53 5.08 4.50
C LEU A 233 15.97 3.68 4.29
N VAL A 234 15.43 3.07 5.34
CA VAL A 234 14.69 1.81 5.28
C VAL A 234 13.28 2.10 5.76
N LEU A 235 12.30 1.70 4.97
CA LEU A 235 10.90 1.87 5.33
C LEU A 235 10.51 0.81 6.38
N SER A 236 9.66 1.20 7.33
CA SER A 236 9.20 0.32 8.41
C SER A 236 7.85 0.79 8.92
N GLU A 237 6.84 -0.09 8.88
CA GLU A 237 5.54 0.17 9.49
C GLU A 237 5.65 0.26 11.01
N GLN A 238 6.46 -0.63 11.61
CA GLN A 238 6.67 -0.67 13.05
C GLN A 238 7.34 0.60 13.60
N ASP A 239 8.34 1.13 12.88
CA ASP A 239 9.06 2.34 13.28
C ASP A 239 8.40 3.62 12.75
N ARG A 240 7.26 3.51 12.07
CA ARG A 240 6.49 4.61 11.47
C ARG A 240 7.34 5.44 10.48
N ILE A 241 8.01 4.77 9.56
CA ILE A 241 8.87 5.37 8.54
C ILE A 241 8.35 5.00 7.15
N GLY A 242 7.79 5.95 6.41
CA GLY A 242 7.32 5.78 5.03
C GLY A 242 6.08 4.90 4.88
N ILE A 243 5.54 4.35 5.96
CA ILE A 243 4.34 3.52 5.95
C ILE A 243 3.41 4.01 7.06
N GLY A 244 2.28 4.58 6.66
CA GLY A 244 1.23 5.06 7.56
C GLY A 244 -0.05 4.25 7.41
N THR A 245 -0.81 4.16 8.49
CA THR A 245 -2.14 3.54 8.50
C THR A 245 -3.08 4.36 9.36
N PHE A 246 -4.07 4.95 8.73
CA PHE A 246 -5.11 5.69 9.42
C PHE A 246 -6.41 4.89 9.47
N GLN A 247 -6.92 4.69 10.67
CA GLN A 247 -8.20 4.06 10.93
C GLN A 247 -9.02 4.94 11.86
N PRO A 248 -10.20 5.46 11.43
CA PRO A 248 -11.07 6.22 12.29
C PRO A 248 -11.47 5.41 13.53
N LYS A 249 -11.21 5.93 14.73
CA LYS A 249 -11.57 5.27 15.99
C LYS A 249 -13.00 5.58 16.39
N ASP A 250 -13.45 6.81 16.12
CA ASP A 250 -14.80 7.29 16.36
C ASP A 250 -15.22 8.21 15.23
N GLU A 251 -16.43 8.02 14.69
CA GLU A 251 -16.96 8.85 13.59
C GLU A 251 -17.22 10.31 14.02
N LYS A 252 -17.35 10.58 15.32
CA LYS A 252 -17.72 11.91 15.84
C LYS A 252 -16.57 12.72 16.47
N ASN A 253 -15.47 12.06 16.86
CA ASN A 253 -14.35 12.67 17.56
C ASN A 253 -13.04 12.43 16.82
N GLN A 254 -12.99 12.80 15.55
CA GLN A 254 -11.78 12.70 14.77
C GLN A 254 -10.96 13.98 14.91
N ASP A 255 -9.64 13.86 15.14
CA ASP A 255 -8.73 15.01 15.21
C ASP A 255 -7.85 15.05 13.96
N SER A 256 -7.94 16.14 13.21
CA SER A 256 -7.14 16.34 11.99
C SER A 256 -5.63 16.36 12.24
N THR A 257 -5.20 16.61 13.47
CA THR A 257 -3.78 16.57 13.85
C THR A 257 -3.19 15.16 13.77
N GLU A 258 -4.00 14.11 13.91
CA GLU A 258 -3.56 12.73 13.67
C GLU A 258 -3.07 12.52 12.22
N LEU A 259 -3.62 13.28 11.26
CA LEU A 259 -3.18 13.22 9.85
C LEU A 259 -2.06 14.20 9.54
N THR A 260 -2.16 15.44 10.02
CA THR A 260 -1.27 16.53 9.59
C THR A 260 -0.10 16.77 10.53
N GLY A 261 -0.14 16.26 11.76
CA GLY A 261 0.80 16.58 12.83
C GLY A 261 0.34 17.79 13.66
N ASP A 262 0.98 18.04 14.78
CA ASP A 262 0.58 19.04 15.76
C ASP A 262 1.77 19.84 16.31
N ILE A 263 1.45 20.88 17.06
CA ILE A 263 2.39 21.77 17.73
C ILE A 263 3.09 21.03 18.88
N ASN A 264 4.41 21.19 18.98
CA ASN A 264 5.16 20.74 20.14
C ASN A 264 5.37 21.88 21.13
N TYR A 265 4.60 21.92 22.20
CA TYR A 265 4.66 22.97 23.23
C TYR A 265 6.03 23.07 23.93
N ARG A 266 6.77 21.95 24.05
CA ARG A 266 8.14 21.98 24.60
C ARG A 266 9.10 22.68 23.65
N LYS A 267 8.98 22.46 22.35
CA LYS A 267 9.81 23.10 21.34
C LYS A 267 9.49 24.60 21.21
N ILE A 268 8.26 25.04 21.50
CA ILE A 268 7.94 26.48 21.56
C ILE A 268 8.79 27.18 22.61
N ALA A 269 8.99 26.56 23.78
CA ALA A 269 9.85 27.12 24.81
C ALA A 269 11.31 27.29 24.34
N THR A 270 11.77 26.44 23.43
CA THR A 270 13.14 26.51 22.87
C THR A 270 13.22 27.52 21.72
N PHE A 271 12.25 27.58 20.83
CA PHE A 271 12.29 28.40 19.61
C PHE A 271 11.55 29.75 19.73
N GLY A 272 10.80 29.96 20.80
CA GLY A 272 10.17 31.23 21.13
C GLY A 272 8.88 31.59 20.39
N SER A 273 8.40 30.75 19.46
CA SER A 273 7.16 30.99 18.68
C SER A 273 6.40 29.74 18.38
N ASP A 274 5.06 29.83 18.44
CA ASP A 274 4.14 28.75 18.05
C ASP A 274 4.02 28.57 16.53
N SER A 275 4.54 29.52 15.76
CA SER A 275 4.58 29.47 14.30
C SER A 275 5.97 29.09 13.74
N ASP A 276 6.96 28.82 14.61
CA ASP A 276 8.27 28.37 14.16
C ASP A 276 8.17 26.95 13.59
N PRO A 277 8.61 26.72 12.34
CA PRO A 277 8.52 25.40 11.72
C PRO A 277 9.22 24.28 12.49
N ARG A 278 10.22 24.61 13.33
CA ARG A 278 10.96 23.66 14.17
C ARG A 278 10.17 23.24 15.40
N ALA A 279 9.15 24.02 15.79
CA ALA A 279 8.25 23.69 16.89
C ALA A 279 7.11 22.77 16.47
N PHE A 280 7.03 22.36 15.19
CA PHE A 280 6.06 21.42 14.69
C PHE A 280 6.50 19.97 14.88
N ASN A 281 5.55 19.08 15.26
CA ASN A 281 5.72 17.65 15.24
C ASN A 281 5.26 17.11 13.89
N PHE A 282 6.18 16.52 13.14
CA PHE A 282 5.91 15.83 11.88
C PHE A 282 5.52 14.36 12.16
N ASP A 283 4.54 14.16 13.05
CA ASP A 283 4.08 12.85 13.53
C ASP A 283 2.67 12.46 13.05
N GLY A 284 2.06 13.28 12.21
CA GLY A 284 0.82 12.94 11.51
C GLY A 284 1.03 11.87 10.44
N GLU A 285 -0.01 11.10 10.13
CA GLU A 285 0.10 9.96 9.22
C GLU A 285 0.58 10.35 7.80
N PHE A 286 0.23 11.55 7.29
CA PHE A 286 0.81 12.07 6.04
C PHE A 286 2.32 12.32 6.14
N ASN A 287 2.80 12.78 7.31
CA ASN A 287 4.23 13.04 7.49
C ASN A 287 5.01 11.72 7.57
N ILE A 288 4.44 10.73 8.26
CA ILE A 288 5.02 9.39 8.44
C ILE A 288 5.08 8.63 7.12
N ALA A 289 4.00 8.68 6.34
CA ALA A 289 3.88 7.94 5.08
C ALA A 289 4.72 8.54 3.94
N ASN A 290 5.32 9.72 4.14
CA ASN A 290 6.15 10.36 3.13
C ASN A 290 7.25 9.42 2.63
N ARG A 291 7.44 9.34 1.32
CA ARG A 291 8.32 8.43 0.56
C ARG A 291 7.78 7.00 0.36
N GLY A 292 6.56 6.70 0.84
CA GLY A 292 5.98 5.37 0.76
C GLY A 292 4.46 5.34 0.56
N ILE A 293 3.72 4.74 1.51
CA ILE A 293 2.29 4.48 1.36
C ILE A 293 1.50 4.83 2.61
N LEU A 294 0.36 5.50 2.41
CA LEU A 294 -0.65 5.75 3.44
C LEU A 294 -1.91 4.94 3.15
N GLU A 295 -2.29 4.09 4.09
CA GLU A 295 -3.52 3.30 4.04
C GLU A 295 -4.60 3.96 4.89
N PHE A 296 -5.76 4.24 4.28
CA PHE A 296 -6.98 4.62 4.97
C PHE A 296 -7.93 3.43 5.07
N VAL A 297 -8.12 2.93 6.29
CA VAL A 297 -9.09 1.85 6.55
C VAL A 297 -10.47 2.49 6.65
N GLU A 298 -11.43 2.02 5.82
CA GLU A 298 -12.80 2.55 5.78
C GLU A 298 -12.86 4.07 5.54
N ILE A 299 -12.15 4.54 4.55
CA ILE A 299 -11.96 5.97 4.23
C ILE A 299 -13.25 6.79 4.16
N LEU A 300 -14.37 6.19 3.79
CA LEU A 300 -15.66 6.88 3.66
C LEU A 300 -16.40 7.07 5.00
N LYS A 301 -15.84 6.61 6.11
CA LYS A 301 -16.27 6.91 7.47
C LYS A 301 -15.54 8.12 8.08
N LEU A 302 -14.63 8.74 7.32
CA LEU A 302 -14.00 9.99 7.72
C LEU A 302 -15.01 11.13 7.78
N ASP A 303 -14.84 12.01 8.77
CA ASP A 303 -15.57 13.27 8.81
C ASP A 303 -15.25 14.12 7.58
N VAL A 304 -16.23 14.91 7.14
CA VAL A 304 -16.08 15.80 5.97
C VAL A 304 -14.91 16.76 6.12
N ALA A 305 -14.58 17.19 7.34
CA ALA A 305 -13.43 18.05 7.61
C ALA A 305 -12.10 17.40 7.20
N PHE A 306 -11.91 16.10 7.46
CA PHE A 306 -10.72 15.34 7.06
C PHE A 306 -10.63 15.16 5.54
N LEU A 307 -11.78 15.10 4.87
CA LEU A 307 -11.80 14.95 3.43
C LEU A 307 -11.21 16.17 2.71
N TYR A 308 -11.30 17.38 3.29
CA TYR A 308 -10.65 18.56 2.72
C TYR A 308 -9.14 18.49 2.79
N ASP A 309 -8.57 18.02 3.91
CA ASP A 309 -7.12 17.81 4.05
C ASP A 309 -6.64 16.75 3.06
N LEU A 310 -7.41 15.67 2.91
CA LEU A 310 -7.13 14.60 1.95
C LEU A 310 -7.19 15.09 0.50
N LEU A 311 -8.14 15.98 0.16
CA LEU A 311 -8.24 16.60 -1.17
C LEU A 311 -7.01 17.45 -1.48
N GLY A 312 -6.52 18.25 -0.51
CA GLY A 312 -5.28 19.03 -0.64
C GLY A 312 -4.06 18.12 -0.81
N ALA A 313 -3.94 17.09 0.01
CA ALA A 313 -2.85 16.11 -0.04
C ALA A 313 -2.79 15.40 -1.40
N THR A 314 -3.92 15.04 -1.98
CA THR A 314 -3.98 14.33 -3.27
C THR A 314 -3.72 15.26 -4.45
N GLN A 315 -4.46 16.35 -4.58
CA GLN A 315 -4.42 17.21 -5.76
C GLN A 315 -3.12 17.99 -5.88
N GLU A 316 -2.68 18.60 -4.76
CA GLU A 316 -1.51 19.47 -4.72
C GLU A 316 -0.25 18.72 -4.25
N ARG A 317 -0.40 17.50 -3.75
CA ARG A 317 0.66 16.71 -3.09
C ARG A 317 1.31 17.50 -1.95
N LYS A 318 0.48 18.21 -1.20
CA LYS A 318 0.86 19.05 -0.08
C LYS A 318 -0.11 18.88 1.08
N ILE A 319 0.43 18.95 2.26
CA ILE A 319 -0.35 19.12 3.48
C ILE A 319 -0.23 20.56 3.97
N LYS A 320 -1.31 21.07 4.54
CA LYS A 320 -1.38 22.42 5.07
C LYS A 320 -1.79 22.36 6.54
N PRO A 321 -0.85 22.11 7.44
CA PRO A 321 -1.15 22.11 8.86
C PRO A 321 -1.68 23.48 9.31
N LYS A 322 -2.55 23.46 10.29
CA LYS A 322 -3.10 24.68 10.88
C LYS A 322 -1.95 25.50 11.50
N LYS A 323 -1.83 26.78 11.12
CA LYS A 323 -0.77 27.73 11.55
C LYS A 323 0.64 27.52 11.01
N PHE A 324 0.93 26.43 10.28
CA PHE A 324 2.27 26.15 9.75
C PHE A 324 2.35 26.24 8.23
N ALA A 325 3.56 26.31 7.73
CA ALA A 325 3.82 26.36 6.30
C ALA A 325 3.43 25.04 5.61
N GLN A 326 3.01 25.15 4.35
CA GLN A 326 2.72 23.99 3.51
C GLN A 326 3.95 23.09 3.37
N THR A 327 3.69 21.78 3.38
CA THR A 327 4.72 20.75 3.27
C THR A 327 4.41 19.84 2.10
N ASP A 328 5.38 19.66 1.21
CA ASP A 328 5.27 18.74 0.07
C ASP A 328 5.40 17.30 0.54
N ILE A 329 4.55 16.41 0.00
CA ILE A 329 4.54 14.98 0.30
C ILE A 329 4.77 14.15 -0.96
N ASP A 330 5.36 12.98 -0.79
CA ASP A 330 5.56 11.97 -1.82
C ASP A 330 5.10 10.62 -1.30
N GLU A 331 3.83 10.30 -1.51
CA GLU A 331 3.21 9.07 -1.00
C GLU A 331 2.12 8.54 -1.91
N VAL A 332 1.86 7.26 -1.80
CA VAL A 332 0.72 6.58 -2.41
C VAL A 332 -0.42 6.57 -1.40
N ILE A 333 -1.57 7.14 -1.75
CA ILE A 333 -2.75 7.12 -0.89
C ILE A 333 -3.70 6.02 -1.34
N LEU A 334 -3.89 5.04 -0.46
CA LEU A 334 -4.72 3.86 -0.66
C LEU A 334 -5.87 3.85 0.35
N GLY A 335 -7.11 3.82 -0.11
CA GLY A 335 -8.30 3.72 0.75
C GLY A 335 -9.06 2.42 0.55
N HIS A 336 -9.75 1.98 1.60
CA HIS A 336 -10.69 0.86 1.54
C HIS A 336 -12.11 1.35 1.73
N THR A 337 -13.06 0.71 1.03
CA THR A 337 -14.48 0.92 1.26
C THR A 337 -15.29 -0.32 0.94
N ASN A 338 -16.49 -0.37 1.46
CA ASN A 338 -17.48 -1.38 1.14
C ASN A 338 -18.61 -0.81 0.27
N GLU A 339 -19.49 -1.67 -0.22
CA GLU A 339 -20.60 -1.28 -1.11
C GLU A 339 -21.57 -0.31 -0.45
N ALA A 340 -21.89 -0.50 0.85
CA ALA A 340 -22.83 0.34 1.57
C ALA A 340 -22.31 1.78 1.71
N GLU A 341 -21.05 1.94 2.09
CA GLU A 341 -20.39 3.24 2.22
C GLU A 341 -20.20 3.90 0.84
N TYR A 342 -19.87 3.13 -0.18
CA TYR A 342 -19.70 3.65 -1.53
C TYR A 342 -21.03 4.17 -2.12
N LYS A 343 -22.15 3.52 -1.84
CA LYS A 343 -23.48 4.01 -2.21
C LYS A 343 -23.81 5.34 -1.53
N LYS A 344 -23.43 5.51 -0.25
CA LYS A 344 -23.58 6.81 0.43
C LYS A 344 -22.75 7.90 -0.25
N LEU A 345 -21.52 7.60 -0.67
CA LEU A 345 -20.68 8.52 -1.43
C LEU A 345 -21.35 8.96 -2.73
N LEU A 346 -21.94 8.04 -3.49
CA LEU A 346 -22.60 8.34 -4.77
C LEU A 346 -23.82 9.25 -4.60
N ASN A 347 -24.54 9.12 -3.50
CA ASN A 347 -25.77 9.84 -3.22
C ASN A 347 -25.54 11.19 -2.49
N ASN A 348 -24.31 11.51 -2.13
CA ASN A 348 -23.98 12.72 -1.39
C ASN A 348 -23.27 13.73 -2.31
N GLU A 349 -23.97 14.84 -2.62
CA GLU A 349 -23.44 15.91 -3.47
C GLU A 349 -22.18 16.57 -2.88
N PHE A 350 -22.08 16.68 -1.54
CA PHE A 350 -20.88 17.22 -0.88
C PHE A 350 -19.63 16.35 -1.07
N MET A 351 -19.80 15.08 -1.43
CA MET A 351 -18.72 14.13 -1.68
C MET A 351 -18.28 14.08 -3.16
N GLU A 352 -18.86 14.90 -4.04
CA GLU A 352 -18.51 14.92 -5.47
C GLU A 352 -17.03 15.21 -5.70
N ALA A 353 -16.47 16.17 -4.95
CA ALA A 353 -15.07 16.52 -5.04
C ALA A 353 -14.12 15.35 -4.67
N LEU A 354 -14.51 14.52 -3.70
CA LEU A 354 -13.76 13.31 -3.36
C LEU A 354 -13.90 12.24 -4.44
N ARG A 355 -15.12 12.05 -4.97
CA ARG A 355 -15.40 11.08 -6.04
C ARG A 355 -14.53 11.34 -7.27
N ASP A 356 -14.40 12.59 -7.70
CA ASP A 356 -13.60 12.98 -8.84
C ASP A 356 -12.10 12.75 -8.65
N ARG A 357 -11.65 12.70 -7.38
CA ARG A 357 -10.26 12.50 -7.01
C ARG A 357 -9.94 11.07 -6.57
N THR A 358 -10.87 10.15 -6.78
CA THR A 358 -10.65 8.73 -6.51
C THR A 358 -10.60 7.91 -7.78
N VAL A 359 -9.72 6.90 -7.79
CA VAL A 359 -9.73 5.84 -8.80
C VAL A 359 -10.22 4.57 -8.14
N LYS A 360 -11.44 4.18 -8.47
CA LYS A 360 -12.07 2.98 -7.93
C LYS A 360 -11.51 1.72 -8.57
N VAL A 361 -11.08 0.79 -7.75
CA VAL A 361 -10.68 -0.57 -8.14
C VAL A 361 -11.59 -1.56 -7.41
N ASP A 362 -12.47 -2.23 -8.18
CA ASP A 362 -13.38 -3.22 -7.61
C ASP A 362 -12.64 -4.51 -7.27
N ILE A 363 -12.76 -4.95 -6.03
CA ILE A 363 -12.19 -6.20 -5.48
C ILE A 363 -13.36 -7.09 -5.06
N PRO A 364 -13.98 -7.84 -6.00
CA PRO A 364 -15.12 -8.70 -5.71
C PRO A 364 -14.69 -9.99 -5.00
N TYR A 365 -15.65 -10.75 -4.52
CA TYR A 365 -15.43 -12.16 -4.17
C TYR A 365 -15.08 -12.97 -5.41
N ILE A 366 -14.37 -14.05 -5.19
CA ILE A 366 -14.00 -15.00 -6.24
C ILE A 366 -15.25 -15.74 -6.76
N THR A 367 -15.36 -15.84 -8.08
CA THR A 367 -16.45 -16.55 -8.78
C THR A 367 -15.97 -17.83 -9.48
N LYS A 368 -14.69 -18.21 -9.30
CA LYS A 368 -14.12 -19.48 -9.77
C LYS A 368 -13.94 -20.42 -8.59
N VAL A 369 -14.55 -21.61 -8.65
CA VAL A 369 -14.49 -22.61 -7.56
C VAL A 369 -13.07 -23.08 -7.32
N SER A 370 -12.29 -23.34 -8.38
CA SER A 370 -10.90 -23.77 -8.28
C SER A 370 -9.98 -22.77 -7.57
N GLU A 371 -10.24 -21.48 -7.73
CA GLU A 371 -9.50 -20.43 -7.05
C GLU A 371 -9.95 -20.25 -5.59
N GLU A 372 -11.25 -20.37 -5.33
CA GLU A 372 -11.81 -20.33 -3.97
C GLU A 372 -11.29 -21.48 -3.09
N VAL A 373 -11.19 -22.69 -3.64
CA VAL A 373 -10.63 -23.87 -2.96
C VAL A 373 -9.22 -23.58 -2.42
N LYS A 374 -8.40 -22.82 -3.16
CA LYS A 374 -7.03 -22.48 -2.75
C LYS A 374 -6.99 -21.68 -1.45
N ILE A 375 -8.01 -20.82 -1.20
CA ILE A 375 -8.12 -20.07 0.05
C ILE A 375 -8.24 -21.03 1.23
N TYR A 376 -9.08 -22.03 1.11
CA TYR A 376 -9.32 -22.98 2.20
C TYR A 376 -8.18 -24.02 2.34
N THR A 377 -7.63 -24.47 1.22
CA THR A 377 -6.48 -25.39 1.21
C THR A 377 -5.28 -24.78 1.92
N LYS A 378 -5.12 -23.45 1.87
CA LYS A 378 -4.06 -22.76 2.57
C LYS A 378 -4.07 -23.05 4.08
N ASP A 379 -5.24 -23.12 4.71
CA ASP A 379 -5.39 -23.24 6.16
C ASP A 379 -5.83 -24.66 6.61
N PHE A 380 -6.59 -25.38 5.79
CA PHE A 380 -7.26 -26.63 6.17
C PHE A 380 -6.72 -27.86 5.39
N THR A 381 -5.41 -28.11 5.48
CA THR A 381 -4.84 -29.38 5.02
C THR A 381 -4.77 -30.37 6.19
N SER A 382 -4.85 -31.69 5.90
CA SER A 382 -4.77 -32.72 6.94
C SER A 382 -3.53 -32.57 7.83
N SER A 383 -2.39 -32.16 7.25
CA SER A 383 -1.14 -31.91 7.97
C SER A 383 -1.19 -30.71 8.93
N LYS A 384 -1.95 -29.67 8.59
CA LYS A 384 -2.08 -28.47 9.42
C LYS A 384 -3.10 -28.62 10.53
N VAL A 385 -4.22 -29.32 10.25
CA VAL A 385 -5.31 -29.45 11.20
C VAL A 385 -5.22 -30.71 12.08
N GLY A 386 -4.29 -31.61 11.79
CA GLY A 386 -4.09 -32.85 12.56
C GLY A 386 -5.25 -33.87 12.44
N LYS A 387 -6.19 -33.64 11.52
CA LYS A 387 -7.34 -34.52 11.23
C LYS A 387 -7.40 -34.82 9.75
N HIS A 388 -7.98 -35.95 9.37
CA HIS A 388 -8.20 -36.25 7.97
C HIS A 388 -9.27 -35.35 7.36
N VAL A 389 -8.92 -34.66 6.27
CA VAL A 389 -9.86 -33.90 5.46
C VAL A 389 -10.26 -34.74 4.27
N ALA A 390 -11.51 -35.25 4.29
CA ALA A 390 -11.99 -36.15 3.23
C ALA A 390 -11.99 -35.47 1.86
N PRO A 391 -11.81 -36.23 0.77
CA PRO A 391 -11.91 -35.71 -0.58
C PRO A 391 -13.20 -34.89 -0.79
N HIS A 392 -13.08 -33.82 -1.59
CA HIS A 392 -14.15 -32.89 -1.93
C HIS A 392 -14.69 -32.00 -0.79
N THR A 393 -14.26 -32.14 0.46
CA THR A 393 -14.75 -31.31 1.58
C THR A 393 -14.58 -29.82 1.31
N LEU A 394 -13.37 -29.38 0.98
CA LEU A 394 -13.09 -27.97 0.65
C LEU A 394 -13.71 -27.54 -0.69
N TYR A 395 -13.82 -28.46 -1.65
CA TYR A 395 -14.47 -28.18 -2.92
C TYR A 395 -15.97 -27.88 -2.78
N VAL A 396 -16.68 -28.67 -1.97
CA VAL A 396 -18.11 -28.47 -1.71
C VAL A 396 -18.35 -27.14 -0.97
N ALA A 397 -17.52 -26.83 0.02
CA ALA A 397 -17.55 -25.54 0.72
C ALA A 397 -17.32 -24.36 -0.25
N ALA A 398 -16.34 -24.46 -1.13
CA ALA A 398 -16.04 -23.45 -2.14
C ALA A 398 -17.15 -23.32 -3.18
N LEU A 399 -17.69 -24.43 -3.64
CA LEU A 399 -18.82 -24.44 -4.59
C LEU A 399 -20.03 -23.73 -3.96
N TRP A 400 -20.35 -24.06 -2.72
CA TRP A 400 -21.46 -23.42 -2.01
C TRP A 400 -21.26 -21.91 -1.91
N ALA A 401 -20.06 -21.44 -1.51
CA ALA A 401 -19.74 -20.03 -1.46
C ALA A 401 -19.89 -19.35 -2.80
N VAL A 402 -19.32 -19.92 -3.86
CA VAL A 402 -19.39 -19.37 -5.22
C VAL A 402 -20.82 -19.27 -5.72
N LEU A 403 -21.67 -20.27 -5.45
CA LEU A 403 -23.08 -20.25 -5.87
C LEU A 403 -23.84 -19.07 -5.25
N THR A 404 -23.54 -18.67 -4.02
CA THR A 404 -24.15 -17.49 -3.37
C THR A 404 -23.75 -16.15 -4.01
N ARG A 405 -22.69 -16.12 -4.80
CA ARG A 405 -22.11 -14.92 -5.43
C ARG A 405 -22.45 -14.74 -6.89
N LEU A 406 -23.03 -15.77 -7.52
CA LEU A 406 -23.40 -15.75 -8.93
C LEU A 406 -24.83 -15.23 -9.10
N GLU A 407 -25.05 -14.42 -10.15
CA GLU A 407 -26.37 -14.03 -10.60
C GLU A 407 -26.98 -15.09 -11.54
N ASP A 408 -28.30 -15.24 -11.50
CA ASP A 408 -29.00 -16.11 -12.46
C ASP A 408 -28.78 -15.63 -13.90
N PRO A 409 -28.47 -16.54 -14.83
CA PRO A 409 -28.31 -16.19 -16.24
C PRO A 409 -29.61 -15.65 -16.83
N LYS A 410 -29.57 -14.51 -17.51
CA LYS A 410 -30.78 -13.87 -18.09
C LYS A 410 -31.11 -14.36 -19.48
N LYS A 411 -30.08 -14.70 -20.28
CA LYS A 411 -30.21 -15.06 -21.70
C LYS A 411 -30.12 -16.56 -22.01
N HIS A 412 -29.60 -17.33 -21.07
CA HIS A 412 -29.34 -18.76 -21.29
C HIS A 412 -30.03 -19.58 -20.21
N SER A 413 -30.69 -20.68 -20.62
CA SER A 413 -31.27 -21.64 -19.68
C SER A 413 -30.19 -22.50 -19.02
N LEU A 414 -29.44 -21.88 -18.09
CA LEU A 414 -28.38 -22.52 -17.32
C LEU A 414 -28.73 -22.50 -15.83
N SER A 415 -28.43 -23.60 -15.14
CA SER A 415 -28.40 -23.56 -13.67
C SER A 415 -27.13 -22.83 -13.17
N LEU A 416 -27.18 -22.29 -11.95
CA LEU A 416 -26.00 -21.66 -11.33
C LEU A 416 -24.81 -22.64 -11.25
N ILE A 417 -25.04 -23.92 -11.02
CA ILE A 417 -23.99 -24.95 -11.02
C ILE A 417 -23.32 -25.07 -12.40
N GLN A 418 -24.11 -25.03 -13.47
CA GLN A 418 -23.57 -25.07 -14.84
C GLN A 418 -22.78 -23.80 -15.13
N LYS A 419 -23.27 -22.63 -14.72
CA LYS A 419 -22.56 -21.37 -14.83
C LYS A 419 -21.23 -21.38 -14.06
N ALA A 420 -21.23 -21.88 -12.81
CA ALA A 420 -20.00 -22.04 -12.02
C ALA A 420 -18.98 -22.96 -12.72
N LYS A 421 -19.43 -24.08 -13.34
CA LYS A 421 -18.55 -24.95 -14.12
C LYS A 421 -17.95 -24.27 -15.34
N LEU A 422 -18.73 -23.47 -16.08
CA LEU A 422 -18.22 -22.67 -17.20
C LEU A 422 -17.18 -21.64 -16.76
N TYR A 423 -17.42 -20.95 -15.63
CA TYR A 423 -16.48 -19.97 -15.08
C TYR A 423 -15.18 -20.63 -14.58
N ASP A 424 -15.27 -21.88 -14.16
CA ASP A 424 -14.12 -22.69 -13.72
C ASP A 424 -13.35 -23.34 -14.90
N GLY A 425 -13.74 -23.01 -16.14
CA GLY A 425 -13.07 -23.47 -17.36
C GLY A 425 -13.52 -24.82 -17.87
N LYS A 426 -14.60 -25.44 -17.31
CA LYS A 426 -15.18 -26.68 -17.81
C LYS A 426 -16.03 -26.39 -19.05
N THR A 427 -15.97 -27.28 -20.02
CA THR A 427 -16.80 -27.21 -21.24
C THR A 427 -18.17 -27.79 -21.00
N LEU A 428 -19.19 -27.13 -21.51
CA LEU A 428 -20.56 -27.65 -21.57
C LEU A 428 -21.03 -27.70 -23.04
N PRO A 429 -21.79 -28.72 -23.44
CA PRO A 429 -22.36 -28.80 -24.80
C PRO A 429 -23.18 -27.56 -25.15
N GLY A 430 -22.94 -26.98 -26.32
CA GLY A 430 -23.64 -25.79 -26.79
C GLY A 430 -23.10 -24.44 -26.27
N PHE A 431 -22.08 -24.43 -25.42
CA PHE A 431 -21.47 -23.20 -24.86
C PHE A 431 -20.05 -22.99 -25.35
N THR A 432 -19.81 -21.79 -25.88
CA THR A 432 -18.51 -21.35 -26.37
C THR A 432 -17.87 -20.35 -25.37
N GLN A 433 -16.60 -20.03 -25.58
CA GLN A 433 -15.94 -19.00 -24.80
C GLN A 433 -16.56 -17.59 -24.94
N ASP A 434 -17.24 -17.34 -26.08
CA ASP A 434 -17.93 -16.07 -26.31
C ASP A 434 -19.22 -15.98 -25.48
N ASN A 435 -19.92 -17.09 -25.28
CA ASN A 435 -21.05 -17.15 -24.34
C ASN A 435 -20.62 -16.88 -22.89
N ILE A 436 -19.44 -17.37 -22.50
CA ILE A 436 -18.89 -17.04 -21.15
C ILE A 436 -18.64 -15.54 -20.98
N LYS A 437 -18.15 -14.88 -22.05
CA LYS A 437 -17.97 -13.41 -22.02
C LYS A 437 -19.29 -12.67 -21.89
N GLU A 438 -20.34 -13.15 -22.60
CA GLU A 438 -21.69 -12.59 -22.49
C GLU A 438 -22.24 -12.75 -21.08
N LEU A 439 -22.17 -13.95 -20.51
CA LEU A 439 -22.59 -14.21 -19.12
C LEU A 439 -21.93 -13.27 -18.11
N ARG A 440 -20.61 -13.00 -18.26
CA ARG A 440 -19.90 -12.05 -17.41
C ARG A 440 -20.30 -10.60 -17.65
N LYS A 441 -20.68 -10.22 -18.87
CA LYS A 441 -21.13 -8.87 -19.19
C LYS A 441 -22.52 -8.55 -18.65
N GLU A 442 -23.43 -9.52 -18.67
CA GLU A 442 -24.79 -9.31 -18.17
C GLU A 442 -24.88 -9.34 -16.64
N ALA A 443 -23.89 -9.92 -15.96
CA ALA A 443 -23.84 -10.09 -14.52
C ALA A 443 -22.86 -9.09 -13.87
N ASN A 444 -23.27 -7.82 -13.80
CA ASN A 444 -22.42 -6.74 -13.35
C ASN A 444 -22.15 -6.71 -11.83
N ARG A 445 -22.95 -7.43 -11.06
CA ARG A 445 -22.86 -7.46 -9.60
C ARG A 445 -22.27 -8.75 -9.04
N GLU A 446 -21.90 -9.71 -9.89
CA GLU A 446 -21.30 -10.97 -9.43
C GLU A 446 -20.06 -10.75 -8.59
N GLY A 447 -20.04 -11.38 -7.43
CA GLY A 447 -18.98 -11.24 -6.44
C GLY A 447 -19.04 -9.97 -5.58
N LEU A 448 -19.97 -9.03 -5.84
CA LEU A 448 -20.16 -7.87 -4.95
C LEU A 448 -21.11 -8.19 -3.79
N ASP A 449 -21.96 -9.20 -3.96
CA ASP A 449 -22.88 -9.73 -2.95
C ASP A 449 -22.56 -11.22 -2.73
N GLY A 450 -23.12 -11.82 -1.66
CA GLY A 450 -22.94 -13.23 -1.32
C GLY A 450 -22.13 -13.45 -0.06
N ILE A 451 -21.78 -14.71 0.21
CA ILE A 451 -21.12 -15.11 1.46
C ILE A 451 -19.60 -14.95 1.37
N SER A 452 -19.01 -14.39 2.43
CA SER A 452 -17.57 -14.15 2.52
C SER A 452 -16.76 -15.43 2.70
N PRO A 453 -15.50 -15.50 2.22
CA PRO A 453 -14.61 -16.63 2.50
C PRO A 453 -14.37 -16.83 4.01
N ARG A 454 -14.38 -15.76 4.82
CA ARG A 454 -14.21 -15.85 6.28
C ARG A 454 -15.33 -16.66 6.93
N TYR A 455 -16.57 -16.40 6.54
CA TYR A 455 -17.70 -17.18 7.03
C TYR A 455 -17.54 -18.68 6.75
N ILE A 456 -17.09 -19.02 5.55
CA ILE A 456 -16.84 -20.43 5.18
C ILE A 456 -15.70 -21.02 6.02
N GLN A 457 -14.61 -20.28 6.23
CA GLN A 457 -13.50 -20.70 7.09
C GLN A 457 -13.95 -20.97 8.51
N ASP A 458 -14.81 -20.11 9.07
CA ASP A 458 -15.39 -20.32 10.42
C ASP A 458 -16.24 -21.59 10.47
N LYS A 459 -17.03 -21.87 9.42
CA LYS A 459 -17.85 -23.10 9.36
C LYS A 459 -17.01 -24.36 9.18
N ILE A 460 -15.95 -24.31 8.39
CA ILE A 460 -14.98 -25.42 8.29
C ILE A 460 -14.31 -25.64 9.66
N ALA A 461 -13.90 -24.58 10.35
CA ALA A 461 -13.31 -24.68 11.68
C ALA A 461 -14.28 -25.27 12.71
N ASN A 462 -15.56 -24.86 12.68
CA ASN A 462 -16.61 -25.45 13.54
C ASN A 462 -16.80 -26.94 13.27
N ALA A 463 -16.82 -27.35 11.99
CA ALA A 463 -16.90 -28.76 11.61
C ALA A 463 -15.71 -29.58 12.16
N LEU A 464 -14.49 -28.98 12.19
CA LEU A 464 -13.28 -29.62 12.71
C LEU A 464 -13.33 -29.88 14.22
N VAL A 465 -13.98 -28.99 15.00
CA VAL A 465 -14.06 -29.10 16.46
C VAL A 465 -15.36 -29.76 16.94
N SER A 466 -16.29 -30.10 16.03
CA SER A 466 -17.54 -30.75 16.41
C SER A 466 -17.28 -32.15 16.99
N ASP A 467 -18.12 -32.60 17.92
CA ASP A 467 -18.05 -33.94 18.53
C ASP A 467 -18.18 -35.09 17.52
N LYS A 468 -18.73 -34.78 16.34
CA LYS A 468 -18.88 -35.73 15.20
C LYS A 468 -17.59 -35.88 14.39
N ALA A 469 -16.59 -35.02 14.60
CA ALA A 469 -15.32 -35.02 13.86
C ALA A 469 -14.28 -35.91 14.54
N ASP A 470 -14.60 -37.17 14.80
CA ASP A 470 -13.66 -38.14 15.37
C ASP A 470 -12.59 -38.51 14.30
N GLY A 471 -11.48 -37.78 14.35
CA GLY A 471 -10.32 -37.98 13.45
C GLY A 471 -10.48 -37.49 12.02
N ALA A 472 -11.68 -37.14 11.52
CA ALA A 472 -11.92 -36.74 10.15
C ALA A 472 -13.08 -35.75 10.00
N ILE A 473 -13.01 -34.90 8.96
CA ILE A 473 -14.14 -34.10 8.47
C ILE A 473 -14.50 -34.50 7.05
N ASN A 474 -15.77 -34.37 6.70
CA ASN A 474 -16.30 -34.70 5.40
C ASN A 474 -17.22 -33.58 4.86
N PRO A 475 -17.61 -33.61 3.57
CA PRO A 475 -18.46 -32.60 2.97
C PRO A 475 -19.79 -32.37 3.68
N PHE A 476 -20.43 -33.45 4.18
CA PHE A 476 -21.73 -33.34 4.85
C PHE A 476 -21.66 -32.62 6.19
N MET A 477 -20.59 -32.83 6.95
CA MET A 477 -20.36 -32.10 8.18
C MET A 477 -20.24 -30.60 7.94
N VAL A 478 -19.48 -30.20 6.92
CA VAL A 478 -19.34 -28.79 6.55
C VAL A 478 -20.66 -28.22 6.03
N LEU A 479 -21.43 -28.95 5.22
CA LEU A 479 -22.74 -28.51 4.76
C LEU A 479 -23.72 -28.32 5.92
N ASN A 480 -23.74 -29.21 6.91
CA ASN A 480 -24.59 -29.07 8.11
C ASN A 480 -24.23 -27.80 8.90
N GLU A 481 -22.93 -27.48 9.03
CA GLU A 481 -22.49 -26.23 9.69
C GLU A 481 -22.90 -25.00 8.89
N LEU A 482 -22.81 -25.05 7.55
CA LEU A 482 -23.27 -23.97 6.68
C LEU A 482 -24.77 -23.75 6.79
N GLU A 483 -25.58 -24.83 6.74
CA GLU A 483 -27.03 -24.78 6.85
C GLU A 483 -27.48 -24.24 8.23
N SER A 484 -26.87 -24.74 9.30
CA SER A 484 -27.19 -24.29 10.67
C SER A 484 -26.90 -22.79 10.85
N GLY A 485 -25.84 -22.29 10.21
CA GLY A 485 -25.45 -20.89 10.28
C GLY A 485 -26.34 -19.93 9.49
N LEU A 486 -27.02 -20.40 8.43
CA LEU A 486 -27.90 -19.56 7.62
C LEU A 486 -29.08 -19.01 8.43
N ARG A 487 -29.58 -19.73 9.42
CA ARG A 487 -30.72 -19.31 10.26
C ARG A 487 -30.39 -18.08 11.12
N SER A 488 -29.10 -17.84 11.37
CA SER A 488 -28.60 -16.69 12.16
C SER A 488 -27.93 -15.62 11.29
N HIS A 489 -27.87 -15.83 9.98
CA HIS A 489 -27.26 -14.93 9.02
C HIS A 489 -28.37 -14.21 8.25
N SER A 490 -28.91 -13.17 8.86
CA SER A 490 -29.94 -12.28 8.28
C SER A 490 -29.31 -11.03 7.70
#